data_20a7cf0b9c4dbfdf451c8c235d45c2bf
#
_entry.id   20a7cf0b9c4dbfdf451c8c235d45c2bf
#
_cell.length_a   1.000
_cell.length_b   1.000
_cell.length_c   1.000
_cell.angle_alpha   90.00
_cell.angle_beta   90.00
_cell.angle_gamma   90.00
#
_symmetry.space_group_name_H-M   'P 1'
#
loop_
_entity.id
_entity.type
_entity.pdbx_description
1 polymer ?
#
loop_
_entity_poly.entity_id
_entity_poly.type
_entity_poly.pdbx_seq_one_letter_code
_entity_poly.pdbx_strand_id
1 'polypeptide(L)'
;MLIAPLFGFIDRNVTFFFGLGVAFLILRGSDFDWGRFGIGRKITGKTVLKSLIITLVLFIVFHVFVDTLLQNWLGEYDLSSVEDVEGNLVGYVVLMVIIWIFAAFGEEFLFRGYYMKALAELLGNNNKDWILSAIITSLYFGISHIYQGLSGAVAVFLWSLTISLIFNKNRNNLVLLILIHGFYDSIGITMIFLNSDFGISEWALNLLT
;
A
#
# COMPACT_ATOMS: atom_id res chain seq x y z
N MET A 1 -8.80 16.15 10.20
CA MET A 1 -8.04 15.38 9.23
C MET A 1 -8.63 14.00 8.92
N LEU A 2 -9.19 13.28 9.88
CA LEU A 2 -10.00 12.06 9.63
C LEU A 2 -11.31 12.34 8.84
N ILE A 3 -11.63 13.60 8.60
CA ILE A 3 -12.86 14.06 7.93
C ILE A 3 -12.63 14.33 6.43
N ALA A 4 -11.38 14.39 5.95
CA ALA A 4 -11.07 14.64 4.54
C ALA A 4 -11.78 13.69 3.56
N PRO A 5 -11.96 12.38 3.87
CA PRO A 5 -12.72 11.46 3.02
C PRO A 5 -14.21 11.78 2.89
N LEU A 6 -14.79 12.53 3.85
CA LEU A 6 -16.20 12.93 3.81
C LEU A 6 -16.47 14.03 2.78
N PHE A 7 -15.42 14.70 2.31
CA PHE A 7 -15.50 15.67 1.24
C PHE A 7 -15.19 15.00 -0.10
N GLY A 8 -16.07 14.14 -0.60
CA GLY A 8 -15.98 13.48 -1.91
C GLY A 8 -15.92 14.43 -3.11
N PHE A 9 -15.70 15.72 -2.87
CA PHE A 9 -15.48 16.77 -3.84
C PHE A 9 -14.01 17.19 -3.98
N ILE A 10 -13.10 16.66 -3.13
CA ILE A 10 -11.68 17.00 -3.16
C ILE A 10 -10.94 15.87 -3.88
N ASP A 11 -10.18 16.25 -4.91
CA ASP A 11 -9.30 15.34 -5.63
C ASP A 11 -8.42 14.52 -4.66
N ARG A 12 -8.31 13.20 -4.94
CA ARG A 12 -7.56 12.26 -4.08
C ARG A 12 -6.09 12.67 -3.89
N ASN A 13 -5.46 13.22 -4.96
CA ASN A 13 -4.07 13.64 -4.90
C ASN A 13 -3.93 14.86 -3.98
N VAL A 14 -4.86 15.80 -4.05
CA VAL A 14 -4.90 16.96 -3.14
C VAL A 14 -5.04 16.48 -1.69
N THR A 15 -5.94 15.53 -1.44
CA THR A 15 -6.14 14.95 -0.10
C THR A 15 -4.89 14.23 0.40
N PHE A 16 -4.22 13.48 -0.45
CA PHE A 16 -2.99 12.77 -0.14
C PHE A 16 -1.84 13.73 0.21
N PHE A 17 -1.54 14.70 -0.66
CA PHE A 17 -0.47 15.67 -0.42
C PHE A 17 -0.75 16.58 0.77
N PHE A 18 -2.00 16.95 1.00
CA PHE A 18 -2.39 17.68 2.21
C PHE A 18 -2.13 16.83 3.46
N GLY A 19 -2.53 15.55 3.44
CA GLY A 19 -2.26 14.61 4.52
C GLY A 19 -0.78 14.44 4.81
N LEU A 20 0.05 14.25 3.78
CA LEU A 20 1.51 14.19 3.89
C LEU A 20 2.08 15.48 4.50
N GLY A 21 1.61 16.64 4.04
CA GLY A 21 2.03 17.94 4.57
C GLY A 21 1.76 18.06 6.07
N VAL A 22 0.56 17.67 6.52
CA VAL A 22 0.23 17.68 7.95
C VAL A 22 1.07 16.67 8.74
N ALA A 23 1.25 15.45 8.25
CA ALA A 23 2.09 14.46 8.91
C ALA A 23 3.55 14.94 9.02
N PHE A 24 4.06 15.60 7.98
CA PHE A 24 5.37 16.21 7.98
C PHE A 24 5.50 17.39 8.98
N LEU A 25 4.46 18.24 9.08
CA LEU A 25 4.44 19.32 10.08
C LEU A 25 4.44 18.77 11.51
N ILE A 26 3.76 17.66 11.77
CA ILE A 26 3.79 16.98 13.07
C ILE A 26 5.17 16.39 13.34
N LEU A 27 5.80 15.77 12.32
CA LEU A 27 7.16 15.27 12.43
C LEU A 27 8.15 16.40 12.75
N ARG A 28 8.04 17.53 12.04
CA ARG A 28 8.84 18.73 12.33
C ARG A 28 8.61 19.25 13.75
N GLY A 29 7.34 19.30 14.20
CA GLY A 29 6.98 19.72 15.56
C GLY A 29 7.46 18.78 16.66
N SER A 30 7.90 17.57 16.32
CA SER A 30 8.55 16.60 17.22
C SER A 30 10.07 16.55 17.07
N ASP A 31 10.69 17.62 16.55
CA ASP A 31 12.12 17.68 16.27
C ASP A 31 12.65 16.51 15.39
N PHE A 32 11.83 16.12 14.40
CA PHE A 32 12.10 15.01 13.49
C PHE A 32 12.27 13.66 14.20
N ASP A 33 11.48 13.40 15.23
CA ASP A 33 11.40 12.07 15.84
C ASP A 33 10.73 11.06 14.89
N TRP A 34 11.51 10.48 14.00
CA TRP A 34 11.07 9.43 13.06
C TRP A 34 10.57 8.16 13.78
N GLY A 35 11.06 7.90 15.00
CA GLY A 35 10.61 6.79 15.83
C GLY A 35 9.13 6.89 16.16
N ARG A 36 8.60 8.11 16.28
CA ARG A 36 7.18 8.40 16.47
C ARG A 36 6.31 7.85 15.34
N PHE A 37 6.84 7.77 14.13
CA PHE A 37 6.16 7.23 12.95
C PHE A 37 6.51 5.77 12.66
N GLY A 38 7.26 5.12 13.55
CA GLY A 38 7.70 3.73 13.37
C GLY A 38 8.97 3.57 12.51
N ILE A 39 9.67 4.67 12.18
CA ILE A 39 10.94 4.66 11.43
C ILE A 39 12.11 4.71 12.43
N GLY A 40 12.14 3.78 13.38
CA GLY A 40 13.19 3.72 14.40
C GLY A 40 14.29 2.68 14.11
N ARG A 41 14.14 1.87 13.08
CA ARG A 41 15.07 0.77 12.80
C ARG A 41 15.94 1.07 11.59
N LYS A 42 17.22 0.72 11.71
CA LYS A 42 18.16 0.77 10.58
C LYS A 42 17.81 -0.30 9.55
N ILE A 43 17.97 0.06 8.27
CA ILE A 43 17.89 -0.90 7.17
C ILE A 43 19.12 -1.82 7.26
N THR A 44 18.88 -3.11 7.36
CA THR A 44 19.93 -4.14 7.37
C THR A 44 19.68 -5.14 6.26
N GLY A 45 20.71 -5.90 5.86
CA GLY A 45 20.53 -6.99 4.89
C GLY A 45 19.44 -7.99 5.31
N LYS A 46 19.29 -8.24 6.63
CA LYS A 46 18.21 -9.08 7.17
C LYS A 46 16.83 -8.45 6.96
N THR A 47 16.71 -7.12 7.10
CA THR A 47 15.45 -6.41 6.86
C THR A 47 15.06 -6.51 5.40
N VAL A 48 16.00 -6.28 4.48
CA VAL A 48 15.78 -6.39 3.03
C VAL A 48 15.38 -7.82 2.65
N LEU A 49 16.14 -8.82 3.09
CA LEU A 49 15.81 -10.23 2.80
C LEU A 49 14.43 -10.62 3.34
N LYS A 50 14.11 -10.22 4.57
CA LYS A 50 12.78 -10.46 5.16
C LYS A 50 11.67 -9.80 4.36
N SER A 51 11.85 -8.54 3.92
CA SER A 51 10.85 -7.85 3.10
C SER A 51 10.67 -8.54 1.75
N LEU A 52 11.73 -8.97 1.09
CA LEU A 52 11.66 -9.71 -0.17
C LEU A 52 10.89 -11.04 -0.01
N ILE A 53 11.18 -11.81 1.04
CA ILE A 53 10.45 -13.07 1.30
C ILE A 53 8.96 -12.80 1.53
N ILE A 54 8.63 -11.80 2.36
CA ILE A 54 7.23 -11.45 2.61
C ILE A 54 6.56 -10.96 1.33
N THR A 55 7.23 -10.11 0.55
CA THR A 55 6.71 -9.64 -0.74
C THR A 55 6.39 -10.78 -1.68
N LEU A 56 7.30 -11.75 -1.84
CA LEU A 56 7.06 -12.92 -2.71
C LEU A 56 5.88 -13.76 -2.24
N VAL A 57 5.75 -13.98 -0.93
CA VAL A 57 4.60 -14.70 -0.37
C VAL A 57 3.30 -13.92 -0.61
N LEU A 58 3.29 -12.61 -0.36
CA LEU A 58 2.11 -11.77 -0.59
C LEU A 58 1.78 -11.69 -2.08
N PHE A 59 2.80 -11.58 -2.95
CA PHE A 59 2.59 -11.56 -4.39
C PHE A 59 1.91 -12.85 -4.86
N ILE A 60 2.39 -14.00 -4.44
CA ILE A 60 1.75 -15.29 -4.78
C ILE A 60 0.31 -15.33 -4.26
N VAL A 61 0.09 -14.99 -2.98
CA VAL A 61 -1.26 -15.03 -2.37
C VAL A 61 -2.21 -14.08 -3.08
N PHE A 62 -1.81 -12.85 -3.31
CA PHE A 62 -2.69 -11.85 -3.92
C PHE A 62 -2.84 -12.09 -5.41
N HIS A 63 -1.76 -12.17 -6.16
CA HIS A 63 -1.83 -12.27 -7.62
C HIS A 63 -2.44 -13.58 -8.10
N VAL A 64 -2.12 -14.70 -7.44
CA VAL A 64 -2.67 -16.01 -7.84
C VAL A 64 -4.10 -16.23 -7.34
N PHE A 65 -4.38 -15.89 -6.08
CA PHE A 65 -5.68 -16.27 -5.48
C PHE A 65 -6.63 -15.07 -5.38
N VAL A 66 -6.19 -13.97 -4.76
CA VAL A 66 -7.10 -12.85 -4.46
C VAL A 66 -7.51 -12.14 -5.74
N ASP A 67 -6.54 -11.74 -6.58
CA ASP A 67 -6.80 -10.97 -7.78
C ASP A 67 -7.60 -11.79 -8.79
N THR A 68 -7.25 -13.06 -9.00
CA THR A 68 -7.97 -13.97 -9.88
C THR A 68 -9.45 -14.14 -9.46
N LEU A 69 -9.71 -14.35 -8.15
CA LEU A 69 -11.08 -14.49 -7.66
C LEU A 69 -11.85 -13.16 -7.74
N LEU A 70 -11.23 -12.04 -7.38
CA LEU A 70 -11.90 -10.75 -7.39
C LEU A 70 -12.23 -10.30 -8.82
N GLN A 71 -11.31 -10.46 -9.76
CA GLN A 71 -11.57 -10.11 -11.16
C GLN A 71 -12.67 -10.97 -11.77
N ASN A 72 -12.72 -12.25 -11.45
CA ASN A 72 -13.78 -13.14 -11.91
C ASN A 72 -15.18 -12.76 -11.35
N TRP A 73 -15.25 -12.22 -10.13
CA TRP A 73 -16.51 -11.88 -9.47
C TRP A 73 -16.95 -10.43 -9.65
N LEU A 74 -15.99 -9.50 -9.70
CA LEU A 74 -16.24 -8.05 -9.63
C LEU A 74 -15.83 -7.30 -10.89
N GLY A 75 -15.24 -7.99 -11.89
CA GLY A 75 -14.73 -7.42 -13.13
C GLY A 75 -13.24 -7.14 -13.10
N GLU A 76 -12.66 -6.87 -14.27
CA GLU A 76 -11.24 -6.63 -14.46
C GLU A 76 -10.75 -5.35 -13.75
N TYR A 77 -9.46 -5.27 -13.49
CA TYR A 77 -8.83 -4.06 -12.98
C TYR A 77 -8.76 -2.99 -14.07
N ASP A 78 -9.04 -1.74 -13.69
CA ASP A 78 -8.76 -0.59 -14.53
C ASP A 78 -7.29 -0.18 -14.36
N LEU A 79 -6.46 -0.48 -15.35
CA LEU A 79 -5.04 -0.15 -15.38
C LEU A 79 -4.73 1.08 -16.25
N SER A 80 -5.75 1.79 -16.74
CA SER A 80 -5.61 2.94 -17.64
C SER A 80 -4.66 4.03 -17.12
N SER A 81 -4.53 4.15 -15.80
CA SER A 81 -3.63 5.12 -15.16
C SER A 81 -2.13 4.79 -15.30
N VAL A 82 -1.78 3.58 -15.75
CA VAL A 82 -0.40 3.09 -15.87
C VAL A 82 -0.11 2.39 -17.21
N GLU A 83 -1.08 2.32 -18.12
CA GLU A 83 -0.93 1.65 -19.42
C GLU A 83 0.16 2.25 -20.30
N ASP A 84 0.40 3.57 -20.22
CA ASP A 84 1.45 4.27 -20.97
C ASP A 84 2.89 3.81 -20.63
N VAL A 85 3.04 2.96 -19.61
CA VAL A 85 4.34 2.39 -19.21
C VAL A 85 4.71 1.17 -20.05
N GLU A 86 3.75 0.51 -20.70
CA GLU A 86 4.02 -0.68 -21.51
C GLU A 86 5.04 -0.36 -22.62
N GLY A 87 6.17 -1.07 -22.61
CA GLY A 87 7.29 -0.88 -23.56
C GLY A 87 7.99 0.47 -23.49
N ASN A 88 7.58 1.37 -22.62
CA ASN A 88 8.12 2.71 -22.48
C ASN A 88 9.13 2.76 -21.31
N LEU A 89 10.42 2.58 -21.62
CA LEU A 89 11.49 2.56 -20.61
C LEU A 89 11.57 3.85 -19.80
N VAL A 90 11.36 5.02 -20.41
CA VAL A 90 11.43 6.31 -19.71
C VAL A 90 10.27 6.43 -18.74
N GLY A 91 9.04 6.12 -19.19
CA GLY A 91 7.85 6.09 -18.35
C GLY A 91 8.02 5.10 -17.18
N TYR A 92 8.52 3.90 -17.45
CA TYR A 92 8.82 2.89 -16.44
C TYR A 92 9.78 3.40 -15.35
N VAL A 93 10.92 3.98 -15.73
CA VAL A 93 11.92 4.50 -14.77
C VAL A 93 11.34 5.64 -13.95
N VAL A 94 10.62 6.58 -14.58
CA VAL A 94 9.97 7.70 -13.88
C VAL A 94 8.92 7.19 -12.89
N LEU A 95 8.04 6.28 -13.34
CA LEU A 95 7.01 5.72 -12.47
C LEU A 95 7.63 4.93 -11.31
N MET A 96 8.71 4.19 -11.55
CA MET A 96 9.42 3.46 -10.49
C MET A 96 9.94 4.41 -9.39
N VAL A 97 10.49 5.57 -9.76
CA VAL A 97 10.91 6.59 -8.78
C VAL A 97 9.70 7.15 -8.01
N ILE A 98 8.60 7.43 -8.71
CA ILE A 98 7.35 7.93 -8.10
C ILE A 98 6.80 6.90 -7.11
N ILE A 99 6.76 5.63 -7.46
CA ILE A 99 6.30 4.53 -6.60
C ILE A 99 7.12 4.47 -5.31
N TRP A 100 8.44 4.46 -5.39
CA TRP A 100 9.27 4.37 -4.19
C TRP A 100 9.14 5.57 -3.26
N ILE A 101 8.99 6.78 -3.81
CA ILE A 101 8.89 8.01 -3.02
C ILE A 101 7.46 8.22 -2.48
N PHE A 102 6.44 8.09 -3.32
CA PHE A 102 5.08 8.46 -2.94
C PHE A 102 4.23 7.27 -2.51
N ALA A 103 4.24 6.15 -3.23
CA ALA A 103 3.48 4.98 -2.83
C ALA A 103 4.18 4.26 -1.67
N ALA A 104 5.36 3.70 -1.86
CA ALA A 104 6.02 2.90 -0.84
C ALA A 104 6.36 3.70 0.43
N PHE A 105 6.98 4.87 0.30
CA PHE A 105 7.30 5.69 1.47
C PHE A 105 6.13 6.57 1.90
N GLY A 106 5.54 7.34 0.98
CA GLY A 106 4.55 8.36 1.31
C GLY A 106 3.27 7.78 1.89
N GLU A 107 2.73 6.73 1.28
CA GLU A 107 1.49 6.10 1.76
C GLU A 107 1.73 5.32 3.05
N GLU A 108 2.84 4.59 3.19
CA GLU A 108 3.14 3.91 4.45
C GLU A 108 3.34 4.90 5.60
N PHE A 109 4.06 5.99 5.35
CA PHE A 109 4.26 7.06 6.33
C PHE A 109 2.93 7.69 6.76
N LEU A 110 2.04 7.97 5.78
CA LEU A 110 0.76 8.60 6.05
C LEU A 110 -0.24 7.62 6.71
N PHE A 111 -0.42 6.44 6.12
CA PHE A 111 -1.49 5.52 6.55
C PHE A 111 -1.11 4.73 7.81
N ARG A 112 0.09 4.15 7.87
CA ARG A 112 0.52 3.33 9.01
C ARG A 112 1.27 4.14 10.06
N GLY A 113 2.18 4.98 9.60
CA GLY A 113 2.97 5.84 10.49
C GLY A 113 2.14 6.91 11.21
N TYR A 114 1.12 7.44 10.53
CA TYR A 114 0.32 8.53 11.09
C TYR A 114 -1.15 8.16 11.34
N TYR A 115 -1.98 7.88 10.31
CA TYR A 115 -3.43 7.70 10.50
C TYR A 115 -3.78 6.54 11.41
N MET A 116 -3.25 5.35 11.13
CA MET A 116 -3.53 4.16 11.93
C MET A 116 -3.10 4.34 13.38
N LYS A 117 -1.94 4.93 13.61
CA LYS A 117 -1.42 5.20 14.94
C LYS A 117 -2.27 6.24 15.68
N ALA A 118 -2.52 7.39 15.05
CA ALA A 118 -3.33 8.46 15.66
C ALA A 118 -4.75 7.97 16.00
N LEU A 119 -5.35 7.15 15.12
CA LEU A 119 -6.67 6.57 15.39
C LEU A 119 -6.62 5.57 16.54
N ALA A 120 -5.62 4.70 16.60
CA ALA A 120 -5.45 3.76 17.70
C ALA A 120 -5.26 4.47 19.05
N GLU A 121 -4.47 5.55 19.07
CA GLU A 121 -4.28 6.39 20.27
C GLU A 121 -5.57 7.07 20.72
N LEU A 122 -6.38 7.58 19.79
CA LEU A 122 -7.69 8.19 20.07
C LEU A 122 -8.70 7.19 20.63
N LEU A 123 -8.64 5.93 20.21
CA LEU A 123 -9.57 4.88 20.65
C LEU A 123 -9.21 4.27 22.00
N GLY A 124 -7.98 4.45 22.49
CA GLY A 124 -7.53 3.93 23.79
C GLY A 124 -6.23 3.13 23.76
N ASN A 125 -5.64 2.95 22.57
CA ASN A 125 -4.29 2.41 22.34
C ASN A 125 -4.05 0.94 22.77
N ASN A 126 -5.13 0.16 22.98
CA ASN A 126 -5.04 -1.27 23.25
C ASN A 126 -5.00 -2.09 21.93
N ASN A 127 -4.77 -3.39 22.01
CA ASN A 127 -4.64 -4.23 20.80
C ASN A 127 -5.91 -4.26 19.92
N LYS A 128 -7.10 -4.16 20.52
CA LYS A 128 -8.36 -4.11 19.75
C LYS A 128 -8.46 -2.80 18.99
N ASP A 129 -8.05 -1.68 19.60
CA ASP A 129 -8.07 -0.36 18.98
C ASP A 129 -7.11 -0.29 17.79
N TRP A 130 -5.95 -0.93 17.91
CA TRP A 130 -5.00 -1.06 16.80
C TRP A 130 -5.56 -1.90 15.63
N ILE A 131 -6.27 -3.00 15.92
CA ILE A 131 -6.92 -3.81 14.89
C ILE A 131 -8.06 -3.01 14.23
N LEU A 132 -8.88 -2.32 15.03
CA LEU A 132 -9.96 -1.49 14.50
C LEU A 132 -9.41 -0.35 13.63
N SER A 133 -8.32 0.29 14.08
CA SER A 133 -7.64 1.32 13.30
C SER A 133 -7.07 0.77 11.99
N ALA A 134 -6.50 -0.44 12.00
CA ALA A 134 -6.04 -1.11 10.79
C ALA A 134 -7.20 -1.34 9.80
N ILE A 135 -8.35 -1.80 10.27
CA ILE A 135 -9.54 -2.03 9.42
C ILE A 135 -10.02 -0.71 8.82
N ILE A 136 -10.21 0.32 9.65
CA ILE A 136 -10.76 1.61 9.20
C ILE A 136 -9.81 2.29 8.21
N THR A 137 -8.51 2.35 8.50
CA THR A 137 -7.54 2.99 7.60
C THR A 137 -7.33 2.19 6.32
N SER A 138 -7.41 0.87 6.36
CA SER A 138 -7.32 0.03 5.17
C SER A 138 -8.56 0.15 4.29
N LEU A 139 -9.76 0.25 4.89
CA LEU A 139 -10.99 0.51 4.15
C LEU A 139 -10.92 1.86 3.42
N TYR A 140 -10.45 2.89 4.11
CA TYR A 140 -10.22 4.20 3.47
C TYR A 140 -9.19 4.10 2.34
N PHE A 141 -8.11 3.35 2.54
CA PHE A 141 -7.09 3.13 1.52
C PHE A 141 -7.67 2.44 0.27
N GLY A 142 -8.47 1.37 0.45
CA GLY A 142 -9.15 0.69 -0.65
C GLY A 142 -10.13 1.61 -1.40
N ILE A 143 -10.96 2.39 -0.68
CA ILE A 143 -11.89 3.34 -1.28
C ILE A 143 -11.14 4.41 -2.11
N SER A 144 -9.98 4.87 -1.66
CA SER A 144 -9.17 5.84 -2.41
C SER A 144 -8.63 5.28 -3.74
N HIS A 145 -8.68 3.94 -3.91
CA HIS A 145 -8.24 3.22 -5.11
C HIS A 145 -9.41 2.74 -6.00
N ILE A 146 -10.64 3.25 -5.78
CA ILE A 146 -11.84 2.89 -6.57
C ILE A 146 -11.68 3.15 -8.08
N TYR A 147 -10.75 4.01 -8.47
CA TYR A 147 -10.40 4.26 -9.86
C TYR A 147 -9.80 3.04 -10.57
N GLN A 148 -9.34 2.04 -9.84
CA GLN A 148 -8.88 0.75 -10.37
C GLN A 148 -10.04 -0.25 -10.58
N GLY A 149 -11.30 0.22 -10.49
CA GLY A 149 -12.47 -0.64 -10.49
C GLY A 149 -12.79 -1.20 -9.10
N LEU A 150 -13.92 -1.89 -8.99
CA LEU A 150 -14.36 -2.46 -7.71
C LEU A 150 -13.43 -3.59 -7.24
N SER A 151 -12.98 -4.45 -8.15
CA SER A 151 -12.01 -5.51 -7.89
C SER A 151 -10.70 -4.94 -7.35
N GLY A 152 -10.16 -3.89 -8.00
CA GLY A 152 -8.96 -3.20 -7.56
C GLY A 152 -9.10 -2.58 -6.17
N ALA A 153 -10.20 -1.88 -5.92
CA ALA A 153 -10.47 -1.28 -4.59
C ALA A 153 -10.52 -2.32 -3.48
N VAL A 154 -11.17 -3.47 -3.73
CA VAL A 154 -11.26 -4.57 -2.75
C VAL A 154 -9.90 -5.26 -2.56
N ALA A 155 -9.15 -5.51 -3.63
CA ALA A 155 -7.81 -6.08 -3.55
C ALA A 155 -6.87 -5.18 -2.74
N VAL A 156 -6.86 -3.88 -3.03
CA VAL A 156 -6.06 -2.88 -2.31
C VAL A 156 -6.48 -2.78 -0.85
N PHE A 157 -7.77 -2.86 -0.52
CA PHE A 157 -8.23 -2.94 0.86
C PHE A 157 -7.65 -4.17 1.59
N LEU A 158 -7.77 -5.36 1.00
CA LEU A 158 -7.29 -6.60 1.61
C LEU A 158 -5.75 -6.60 1.77
N TRP A 159 -5.04 -6.12 0.76
CA TRP A 159 -3.59 -5.96 0.80
C TRP A 159 -3.18 -4.98 1.91
N SER A 160 -3.81 -3.80 1.93
CA SER A 160 -3.60 -2.77 2.95
C SER A 160 -3.85 -3.29 4.37
N LEU A 161 -4.94 -4.06 4.57
CA LEU A 161 -5.25 -4.67 5.86
C LEU A 161 -4.17 -5.67 6.27
N THR A 162 -3.71 -6.50 5.33
CA THR A 162 -2.67 -7.51 5.59
C THR A 162 -1.39 -6.86 6.08
N ILE A 163 -0.87 -5.84 5.39
CA ILE A 163 0.36 -5.17 5.83
C ILE A 163 0.15 -4.32 7.10
N SER A 164 -1.05 -3.78 7.31
CA SER A 164 -1.40 -3.09 8.57
C SER A 164 -1.38 -4.05 9.77
N LEU A 165 -1.83 -5.29 9.59
CA LEU A 165 -1.74 -6.33 10.63
C LEU A 165 -0.29 -6.79 10.86
N ILE A 166 0.56 -6.81 9.83
CA ILE A 166 2.01 -7.02 9.98
C ILE A 166 2.63 -5.90 10.80
N PHE A 167 2.26 -4.64 10.51
CA PHE A 167 2.72 -3.47 11.28
C PHE A 167 2.26 -3.54 12.75
N ASN A 168 1.02 -3.92 13.00
CA ASN A 168 0.49 -4.03 14.36
C ASN A 168 1.31 -4.98 15.26
N LYS A 169 1.94 -6.02 14.68
CA LYS A 169 2.86 -6.90 15.41
C LYS A 169 4.20 -6.25 15.75
N ASN A 170 4.62 -5.23 15.03
CA ASN A 170 5.88 -4.53 15.24
C ASN A 170 5.80 -3.06 14.81
N ARG A 171 5.12 -2.27 15.62
CA ARG A 171 4.74 -0.86 15.40
C ARG A 171 5.92 0.12 15.25
N ASN A 172 7.15 -0.35 15.47
CA ASN A 172 8.39 0.44 15.32
C ASN A 172 9.19 0.02 14.07
N ASN A 173 8.57 -0.65 13.10
CA ASN A 173 9.26 -1.13 11.91
C ASN A 173 8.50 -0.79 10.63
N LEU A 174 8.22 0.50 10.43
CA LEU A 174 7.60 1.00 9.22
C LEU A 174 8.48 0.76 7.97
N VAL A 175 9.80 0.76 8.17
CA VAL A 175 10.79 0.47 7.10
C VAL A 175 10.53 -0.88 6.45
N LEU A 176 10.13 -1.90 7.22
CA LEU A 176 9.78 -3.20 6.66
C LEU A 176 8.60 -3.10 5.68
N LEU A 177 7.58 -2.31 6.03
CA LEU A 177 6.40 -2.13 5.18
C LEU A 177 6.72 -1.33 3.93
N ILE A 178 7.50 -0.25 4.06
CA ILE A 178 7.98 0.54 2.93
C ILE A 178 8.68 -0.36 1.90
N LEU A 179 9.57 -1.25 2.37
CA LEU A 179 10.26 -2.18 1.48
C LEU A 179 9.32 -3.23 0.86
N ILE A 180 8.37 -3.78 1.64
CA ILE A 180 7.37 -4.72 1.13
C ILE A 180 6.53 -4.05 0.04
N HIS A 181 6.02 -2.85 0.29
CA HIS A 181 5.20 -2.09 -0.64
C HIS A 181 5.98 -1.77 -1.92
N GLY A 182 7.16 -1.17 -1.79
CA GLY A 182 7.99 -0.82 -2.94
C GLY A 182 8.37 -2.02 -3.80
N PHE A 183 8.70 -3.16 -3.21
CA PHE A 183 8.99 -4.37 -3.97
C PHE A 183 7.74 -4.95 -4.63
N TYR A 184 6.60 -4.95 -3.95
CA TYR A 184 5.34 -5.45 -4.49
C TYR A 184 4.92 -4.66 -5.73
N ASP A 185 4.89 -3.34 -5.64
CA ASP A 185 4.56 -2.47 -6.77
C ASP A 185 5.60 -2.56 -7.88
N SER A 186 6.90 -2.70 -7.52
CA SER A 186 7.96 -2.87 -8.52
C SER A 186 7.74 -4.13 -9.37
N ILE A 187 7.28 -5.24 -8.77
CA ILE A 187 6.92 -6.45 -9.52
C ILE A 187 5.74 -6.15 -10.46
N GLY A 188 4.66 -5.58 -9.96
CA GLY A 188 3.46 -5.28 -10.74
C GLY A 188 3.75 -4.35 -11.93
N ILE A 189 4.44 -3.25 -11.71
CA ILE A 189 4.80 -2.31 -12.79
C ILE A 189 5.80 -2.92 -13.79
N THR A 190 6.69 -3.81 -13.34
CA THR A 190 7.57 -4.52 -14.25
C THR A 190 6.79 -5.48 -15.17
N MET A 191 5.76 -6.14 -14.64
CA MET A 191 4.87 -6.98 -15.45
C MET A 191 4.10 -6.16 -16.50
N ILE A 192 3.59 -4.98 -16.13
CA ILE A 192 2.93 -4.06 -17.06
C ILE A 192 3.93 -3.59 -18.13
N PHE A 193 5.13 -3.16 -17.74
CA PHE A 193 6.17 -2.71 -18.69
C PHE A 193 6.53 -3.79 -19.71
N LEU A 194 6.59 -5.06 -19.29
CA LEU A 194 6.91 -6.20 -20.13
C LEU A 194 5.70 -6.74 -20.92
N ASN A 195 4.50 -6.22 -20.66
CA ASN A 195 3.24 -6.76 -21.16
C ASN A 195 3.15 -8.28 -20.94
N SER A 196 3.50 -8.73 -19.76
CA SER A 196 3.57 -10.15 -19.44
C SER A 196 3.34 -10.40 -17.95
N ASP A 197 2.40 -11.27 -17.65
CA ASP A 197 2.20 -11.84 -16.31
C ASP A 197 2.93 -13.19 -16.14
N PHE A 198 3.78 -13.54 -17.10
CA PHE A 198 4.52 -14.82 -17.15
C PHE A 198 3.63 -16.06 -17.11
N GLY A 199 2.37 -15.95 -17.58
CA GLY A 199 1.37 -17.03 -17.58
C GLY A 199 0.81 -17.37 -16.20
N ILE A 200 1.03 -16.53 -15.19
CA ILE A 200 0.60 -16.77 -13.81
C ILE A 200 -0.92 -16.74 -13.71
N SER A 201 -1.60 -15.81 -14.38
CA SER A 201 -3.05 -15.69 -14.35
C SER A 201 -3.73 -16.90 -14.99
N GLU A 202 -3.24 -17.39 -16.14
CA GLU A 202 -3.76 -18.60 -16.79
C GLU A 202 -3.55 -19.84 -15.91
N TRP A 203 -2.36 -20.00 -15.34
CA TRP A 203 -2.07 -21.08 -14.41
C TRP A 203 -2.97 -21.03 -13.17
N ALA A 204 -3.20 -19.84 -12.60
CA ALA A 204 -4.06 -19.64 -11.43
C ALA A 204 -5.53 -20.01 -11.73
N LEU A 205 -6.05 -19.58 -12.89
CA LEU A 205 -7.39 -19.94 -13.33
C LEU A 205 -7.55 -21.47 -13.44
N ASN A 206 -6.59 -22.15 -14.08
CA ASN A 206 -6.60 -23.62 -14.22
C ASN A 206 -6.47 -24.35 -12.87
N LEU A 207 -5.96 -23.71 -11.83
CA LEU A 207 -5.87 -24.29 -10.49
C LEU A 207 -7.18 -24.14 -9.71
N LEU A 208 -7.96 -23.09 -10.00
CA LEU A 208 -9.17 -22.72 -9.25
C LEU A 208 -10.48 -23.19 -9.92
N THR A 209 -10.42 -23.65 -11.15
CA THR A 209 -11.53 -24.21 -11.94
C THR A 209 -11.40 -25.72 -12.08
#